data_c4f471f847c961d76c0c97b1e4ec0343
#
_entry.id   c4f471f847c961d76c0c97b1e4ec0343
#
_cell.length_a   1.000
_cell.length_b   1.000
_cell.length_c   1.000
_cell.angle_alpha   90.00
_cell.angle_beta   90.00
_cell.angle_gamma   90.00
#
_symmetry.space_group_name_H-M   'P 1'
#
loop_
_entity.id
_entity.type
_entity.pdbx_description
1 polymer ?
#
loop_
_entity_poly.entity_id
_entity_poly.type
_entity_poly.pdbx_seq_one_letter_code
_entity_poly.pdbx_strand_id
1 'polypeptide(L)'
;MKFKEIKKSIKTIILCGGFGTRLAEETKIIPKPMVKIGKKPILEHIIKCYKKYGFSKFSLSCGYKAKIIKYYFKISKNKKNLEIISMNTGLKSMTGGRILKLKKLFKKNEVFMVTYGDGLSDINIDKLLKFHLKHKKIATMTIVRPPARFGIVKFNNKKIIKKFEEKKKVSEGWVNGGFWIVDYRILEYMKKNNQKIKKYNYKKLDELNQLVDYENTG
;
A
#
# COMPACT_ATOMS: atom_id res chain seq x y z
N MET A 1 -19.58 8.20 -16.38
CA MET A 1 -18.25 8.85 -16.37
C MET A 1 -17.24 7.93 -17.06
N LYS A 2 -16.48 8.44 -18.03
CA LYS A 2 -15.50 7.61 -18.76
C LYS A 2 -14.38 7.18 -17.80
N PHE A 3 -13.87 5.96 -17.92
CA PHE A 3 -12.82 5.39 -17.04
C PHE A 3 -11.59 6.33 -16.84
N LYS A 4 -11.22 7.05 -17.90
CA LYS A 4 -10.14 8.05 -17.88
C LYS A 4 -10.43 9.22 -16.94
N GLU A 5 -11.67 9.64 -16.80
CA GLU A 5 -12.08 10.73 -15.90
C GLU A 5 -12.09 10.27 -14.44
N ILE A 6 -12.56 9.03 -14.20
CA ILE A 6 -12.46 8.40 -12.86
C ILE A 6 -11.01 8.38 -12.39
N LYS A 7 -10.08 7.95 -13.24
CA LYS A 7 -8.64 7.90 -12.89
C LYS A 7 -8.08 9.26 -12.49
N LYS A 8 -8.46 10.34 -13.19
CA LYS A 8 -8.00 11.70 -12.88
C LYS A 8 -8.51 12.21 -11.53
N SER A 9 -9.67 11.75 -11.07
CA SER A 9 -10.25 12.15 -9.78
C SER A 9 -9.67 11.36 -8.60
N ILE A 10 -9.23 10.12 -8.82
CA ILE A 10 -8.74 9.23 -7.75
C ILE A 10 -7.48 9.79 -7.10
N LYS A 11 -7.50 9.83 -5.77
CA LYS A 11 -6.36 10.16 -4.92
C LYS A 11 -5.71 8.89 -4.40
N THR A 12 -4.38 8.86 -4.38
CA THR A 12 -3.60 7.75 -3.83
C THR A 12 -2.94 8.18 -2.52
N ILE A 13 -3.32 7.54 -1.41
CA ILE A 13 -2.62 7.69 -0.13
C ILE A 13 -1.38 6.81 -0.16
N ILE A 14 -0.22 7.40 0.11
CA ILE A 14 1.01 6.65 0.34
C ILE A 14 1.40 6.77 1.82
N LEU A 15 1.49 5.64 2.51
CA LEU A 15 1.75 5.56 3.94
C LEU A 15 3.26 5.64 4.21
N CYS A 16 3.74 6.82 4.54
CA CYS A 16 5.16 7.16 4.69
C CYS A 16 5.58 7.45 6.14
N GLY A 17 4.74 7.11 7.13
CA GLY A 17 4.93 7.61 8.49
C GLY A 17 5.54 6.61 9.48
N GLY A 18 5.87 5.39 9.06
CA GLY A 18 6.45 4.35 9.92
C GLY A 18 7.91 4.61 10.30
N PHE A 19 8.37 4.02 11.43
CA PHE A 19 9.75 4.14 11.90
C PHE A 19 10.76 3.37 11.04
N GLY A 20 10.35 2.35 10.30
CA GLY A 20 11.23 1.55 9.43
C GLY A 20 12.21 0.65 10.20
N THR A 21 11.89 0.21 11.41
CA THR A 21 12.76 -0.50 12.36
C THR A 21 13.48 -1.73 11.81
N ARG A 22 13.02 -2.33 10.71
CA ARG A 22 13.66 -3.50 10.07
C ARG A 22 14.93 -3.14 9.27
N LEU A 23 15.14 -1.87 8.94
CA LEU A 23 16.33 -1.32 8.27
C LEU A 23 16.97 -0.30 9.21
N ALA A 24 17.35 -0.73 10.41
CA ALA A 24 17.71 0.15 11.53
C ALA A 24 18.85 1.11 11.21
N GLU A 25 19.86 0.69 10.46
CA GLU A 25 21.04 1.51 10.15
C GLU A 25 20.70 2.71 9.25
N GLU A 26 20.07 2.47 8.12
CA GLU A 26 19.72 3.54 7.17
C GLU A 26 18.58 4.43 7.67
N THR A 27 17.63 3.85 8.40
CA THR A 27 16.47 4.61 8.89
C THR A 27 16.78 5.50 10.09
N LYS A 28 17.95 5.35 10.72
CA LYS A 28 18.44 6.35 11.68
C LYS A 28 18.65 7.72 11.07
N ILE A 29 19.00 7.81 9.79
CA ILE A 29 19.29 9.07 9.10
C ILE A 29 18.11 9.55 8.27
N ILE A 30 17.50 8.66 7.47
CA ILE A 30 16.39 8.99 6.55
C ILE A 30 15.18 8.08 6.79
N PRO A 31 13.92 8.52 6.53
CA PRO A 31 12.77 7.64 6.65
C PRO A 31 12.78 6.61 5.52
N LYS A 32 12.33 5.38 5.80
CA LYS A 32 12.36 4.24 4.86
C LYS A 32 11.89 4.56 3.44
N PRO A 33 10.80 5.33 3.21
CA PRO A 33 10.39 5.71 1.85
C PRO A 33 11.41 6.55 1.08
N MET A 34 12.38 7.14 1.77
CA MET A 34 13.45 7.98 1.18
C MET A 34 14.75 7.21 0.94
N VAL A 35 14.84 5.94 1.34
CA VAL A 35 15.95 5.06 0.94
C VAL A 35 15.97 4.98 -0.59
N LYS A 36 17.17 5.10 -1.17
CA LYS A 36 17.32 5.17 -2.61
C LYS A 36 17.45 3.77 -3.22
N ILE A 37 16.80 3.60 -4.38
CA ILE A 37 17.06 2.52 -5.33
C ILE A 37 17.67 3.21 -6.56
N GLY A 38 18.94 2.97 -6.80
CA GLY A 38 19.72 3.76 -7.75
C GLY A 38 19.78 5.24 -7.33
N LYS A 39 19.42 6.14 -8.23
CA LYS A 39 19.51 7.61 -7.98
C LYS A 39 18.26 8.20 -7.30
N LYS A 40 17.20 7.42 -7.07
CA LYS A 40 15.89 7.94 -6.64
C LYS A 40 15.34 7.22 -5.41
N PRO A 41 14.62 7.93 -4.51
CA PRO A 41 13.93 7.31 -3.38
C PRO A 41 12.90 6.27 -3.81
N ILE A 42 12.68 5.24 -2.99
CA ILE A 42 11.61 4.25 -3.18
C ILE A 42 10.26 4.95 -3.43
N LEU A 43 9.97 5.99 -2.66
CA LEU A 43 8.72 6.75 -2.79
C LEU A 43 8.52 7.36 -4.18
N GLU A 44 9.59 7.82 -4.84
CA GLU A 44 9.50 8.32 -6.22
C GLU A 44 9.22 7.19 -7.22
N HIS A 45 9.78 6.00 -7.00
CA HIS A 45 9.49 4.84 -7.83
C HIS A 45 8.02 4.41 -7.69
N ILE A 46 7.46 4.43 -6.47
CA ILE A 46 6.04 4.15 -6.23
C ILE A 46 5.16 5.15 -6.98
N ILE A 47 5.42 6.45 -6.86
CA ILE A 47 4.68 7.49 -7.59
C ILE A 47 4.75 7.27 -9.10
N LYS A 48 5.92 6.89 -9.64
CA LYS A 48 6.08 6.56 -11.07
C LYS A 48 5.25 5.37 -11.50
N CYS A 49 5.14 4.32 -10.68
CA CYS A 49 4.28 3.18 -10.97
C CYS A 49 2.83 3.63 -11.19
N TYR A 50 2.28 4.44 -10.30
CA TYR A 50 0.93 4.97 -10.45
C TYR A 50 0.79 5.94 -11.63
N LYS A 51 1.80 6.83 -11.83
CA LYS A 51 1.84 7.78 -12.96
C LYS A 51 1.79 7.07 -14.31
N LYS A 52 2.46 5.93 -14.46
CA LYS A 52 2.43 5.10 -15.67
C LYS A 52 0.98 4.75 -16.09
N TYR A 53 0.09 4.56 -15.12
CA TYR A 53 -1.32 4.30 -15.35
C TYR A 53 -2.19 5.56 -15.38
N GLY A 54 -1.59 6.76 -15.34
CA GLY A 54 -2.30 8.04 -15.44
C GLY A 54 -2.88 8.59 -14.15
N PHE A 55 -2.51 8.03 -12.98
CA PHE A 55 -2.83 8.61 -11.68
C PHE A 55 -1.86 9.74 -11.35
N SER A 56 -2.38 10.88 -10.89
CA SER A 56 -1.59 12.09 -10.69
C SER A 56 -1.77 12.76 -9.31
N LYS A 57 -2.69 12.28 -8.48
CA LYS A 57 -3.01 12.88 -7.18
C LYS A 57 -2.52 12.00 -6.04
N PHE A 58 -1.57 12.49 -5.27
CA PHE A 58 -0.92 11.75 -4.20
C PHE A 58 -1.02 12.48 -2.87
N SER A 59 -1.41 11.76 -1.82
CA SER A 59 -1.45 12.23 -0.45
C SER A 59 -0.44 11.44 0.38
N LEU A 60 0.71 12.06 0.69
CA LEU A 60 1.77 11.43 1.47
C LEU A 60 1.46 11.54 2.95
N SER A 61 1.11 10.41 3.57
CA SER A 61 0.85 10.32 5.00
C SER A 61 2.17 10.19 5.76
N CYS A 62 2.78 11.30 6.12
CA CYS A 62 4.06 11.37 6.78
C CYS A 62 3.95 11.22 8.31
N GLY A 63 5.06 10.89 8.95
CA GLY A 63 5.20 10.77 10.40
C GLY A 63 6.68 10.89 10.80
N TYR A 64 7.36 9.76 10.96
CA TYR A 64 8.80 9.76 11.25
C TYR A 64 9.57 10.52 10.17
N LYS A 65 10.38 11.49 10.59
CA LYS A 65 11.20 12.35 9.71
C LYS A 65 10.40 13.00 8.55
N ALA A 66 9.16 13.39 8.81
CA ALA A 66 8.26 14.00 7.83
C ALA A 66 8.87 15.22 7.09
N LYS A 67 9.75 15.98 7.76
CA LYS A 67 10.42 17.14 7.17
C LYS A 67 11.24 16.78 5.94
N ILE A 68 11.94 15.63 5.95
CA ILE A 68 12.77 15.15 4.84
C ILE A 68 11.90 14.87 3.61
N ILE A 69 10.77 14.14 3.79
CA ILE A 69 9.85 13.84 2.69
C ILE A 69 9.25 15.13 2.12
N LYS A 70 8.77 16.03 3.00
CA LYS A 70 8.19 17.31 2.58
C LYS A 70 9.18 18.15 1.78
N TYR A 71 10.40 18.29 2.28
CA TYR A 71 11.46 19.04 1.62
C TYR A 71 11.78 18.47 0.23
N TYR A 72 11.99 17.14 0.13
CA TYR A 72 12.26 16.48 -1.13
C TYR A 72 11.19 16.81 -2.18
N PHE A 73 9.92 16.63 -1.84
CA PHE A 73 8.83 16.93 -2.78
C PHE A 73 8.56 18.42 -2.97
N LYS A 74 9.04 19.30 -2.10
CA LYS A 74 8.99 20.75 -2.32
C LYS A 74 9.94 21.17 -3.45
N ILE A 75 11.16 20.66 -3.47
CA ILE A 75 12.21 21.04 -4.42
C ILE A 75 12.29 20.17 -5.68
N SER A 76 11.69 19.01 -5.68
CA SER A 76 11.75 18.08 -6.81
C SER A 76 11.19 18.69 -8.08
N LYS A 77 12.00 18.69 -9.14
CA LYS A 77 11.61 19.11 -10.51
C LYS A 77 10.68 18.10 -11.21
N ASN A 78 10.54 16.88 -10.67
CA ASN A 78 9.78 15.77 -11.29
C ASN A 78 8.27 15.82 -11.08
N LYS A 79 7.71 16.99 -10.67
CA LYS A 79 6.29 17.16 -10.35
C LYS A 79 5.40 17.50 -11.53
N LYS A 80 5.95 17.64 -12.74
CA LYS A 80 5.15 18.03 -13.91
C LYS A 80 3.89 17.14 -14.00
N ASN A 81 2.72 17.78 -13.92
CA ASN A 81 1.40 17.15 -13.94
C ASN A 81 1.09 16.24 -12.72
N LEU A 82 1.71 16.47 -11.56
CA LEU A 82 1.42 15.75 -10.32
C LEU A 82 0.93 16.71 -9.24
N GLU A 83 -0.14 16.33 -8.56
CA GLU A 83 -0.64 16.95 -7.33
C GLU A 83 -0.15 16.11 -6.14
N ILE A 84 0.84 16.62 -5.39
CA ILE A 84 1.42 15.90 -4.25
C ILE A 84 1.22 16.74 -2.98
N ILE A 85 0.42 16.21 -2.05
CA ILE A 85 0.16 16.81 -0.74
C ILE A 85 0.87 15.96 0.33
N SER A 86 1.72 16.59 1.14
CA SER A 86 2.41 15.91 2.25
C SER A 86 1.83 16.36 3.58
N MET A 87 1.21 15.46 4.33
CA MET A 87 0.59 15.73 5.62
C MET A 87 1.29 14.96 6.75
N ASN A 88 1.59 15.65 7.85
CA ASN A 88 2.08 14.98 9.05
C ASN A 88 0.89 14.37 9.80
N THR A 89 0.83 13.07 9.83
CA THR A 89 -0.24 12.30 10.50
C THR A 89 0.16 11.83 11.90
N GLY A 90 1.36 12.24 12.38
CA GLY A 90 1.87 11.94 13.71
C GLY A 90 2.71 10.66 13.78
N LEU A 91 3.63 10.62 14.76
CA LEU A 91 4.57 9.50 14.94
C LEU A 91 3.87 8.21 15.37
N LYS A 92 3.00 8.31 16.38
CA LYS A 92 2.32 7.15 17.00
C LYS A 92 1.06 6.69 16.24
N SER A 93 0.70 7.35 15.14
CA SER A 93 -0.49 6.95 14.37
C SER A 93 -0.28 5.63 13.67
N MET A 94 -1.21 4.71 13.86
CA MET A 94 -1.28 3.45 13.13
C MET A 94 -1.86 3.68 11.71
N THR A 95 -1.80 2.68 10.85
CA THR A 95 -2.22 2.74 9.45
C THR A 95 -3.62 3.34 9.27
N GLY A 96 -4.63 2.82 9.98
CA GLY A 96 -6.01 3.34 9.91
C GLY A 96 -6.14 4.76 10.44
N GLY A 97 -5.47 5.08 11.56
CA GLY A 97 -5.45 6.43 12.12
C GLY A 97 -4.81 7.45 11.18
N ARG A 98 -3.81 7.04 10.37
CA ARG A 98 -3.21 7.90 9.35
C ARG A 98 -4.20 8.22 8.23
N ILE A 99 -4.97 7.23 7.77
CA ILE A 99 -5.99 7.42 6.75
C ILE A 99 -7.11 8.33 7.26
N LEU A 100 -7.58 8.10 8.51
CA LEU A 100 -8.60 8.95 9.14
C LEU A 100 -8.20 10.41 9.22
N LYS A 101 -6.92 10.71 9.51
CA LYS A 101 -6.43 12.10 9.55
C LYS A 101 -6.44 12.78 8.17
N LEU A 102 -6.48 11.98 7.10
CA LEU A 102 -6.60 12.47 5.73
C LEU A 102 -8.06 12.57 5.26
N LYS A 103 -9.05 12.22 6.10
CA LYS A 103 -10.49 12.19 5.75
C LYS A 103 -10.95 13.46 5.04
N LYS A 104 -10.48 14.63 5.46
CA LYS A 104 -10.85 15.93 4.88
C LYS A 104 -10.46 16.09 3.40
N LEU A 105 -9.55 15.25 2.88
CA LEU A 105 -9.14 15.28 1.48
C LEU A 105 -10.11 14.53 0.55
N PHE A 106 -11.07 13.80 1.10
CA PHE A 106 -11.98 12.95 0.35
C PHE A 106 -13.42 13.43 0.50
N LYS A 107 -14.19 13.34 -0.55
CA LYS A 107 -15.63 13.53 -0.53
C LYS A 107 -16.35 12.22 -0.23
N LYS A 108 -17.58 12.30 0.29
CA LYS A 108 -18.45 11.13 0.38
C LYS A 108 -18.61 10.49 -1.01
N ASN A 109 -18.66 9.17 -1.05
CA ASN A 109 -18.79 8.36 -2.28
C ASN A 109 -17.56 8.40 -3.23
N GLU A 110 -16.42 8.95 -2.81
CA GLU A 110 -15.17 8.80 -3.58
C GLU A 110 -14.52 7.45 -3.32
N VAL A 111 -13.93 6.88 -4.37
CA VAL A 111 -12.99 5.77 -4.29
C VAL A 111 -11.58 6.35 -4.24
N PHE A 112 -10.71 5.80 -3.41
CA PHE A 112 -9.32 6.18 -3.32
C PHE A 112 -8.40 4.96 -3.18
N MET A 113 -7.14 5.14 -3.44
CA MET A 113 -6.13 4.11 -3.34
C MET A 113 -5.27 4.28 -2.10
N VAL A 114 -4.78 3.18 -1.55
CA VAL A 114 -3.84 3.18 -0.42
C VAL A 114 -2.70 2.22 -0.73
N THR A 115 -1.47 2.68 -0.53
CA THR A 115 -0.28 1.84 -0.62
C THR A 115 0.74 2.19 0.45
N TYR A 116 1.70 1.29 0.68
CA TYR A 116 2.81 1.53 1.58
C TYR A 116 3.94 2.29 0.88
N GLY A 117 4.65 3.14 1.62
CA GLY A 117 5.75 3.96 1.09
C GLY A 117 7.07 3.20 0.89
N ASP A 118 7.07 1.89 1.02
CA ASP A 118 8.24 1.01 0.95
C ASP A 118 8.00 -0.27 0.13
N GLY A 119 6.84 -0.38 -0.53
CA GLY A 119 6.48 -1.51 -1.39
C GLY A 119 6.45 -1.14 -2.86
N LEU A 120 7.22 -1.85 -3.68
CA LEU A 120 7.16 -1.79 -5.14
C LEU A 120 6.55 -3.09 -5.67
N SER A 121 5.83 -3.01 -6.78
CA SER A 121 5.24 -4.14 -7.48
C SER A 121 5.05 -3.80 -8.95
N ASP A 122 4.94 -4.80 -9.77
CA ASP A 122 4.58 -4.76 -11.19
C ASP A 122 3.07 -4.81 -11.43
N ILE A 123 2.27 -4.73 -10.38
CA ILE A 123 0.81 -4.82 -10.45
C ILE A 123 0.20 -3.90 -11.51
N ASN A 124 -0.76 -4.43 -12.26
CA ASN A 124 -1.56 -3.64 -13.18
C ASN A 124 -2.66 -2.88 -12.43
N ILE A 125 -2.39 -1.62 -12.10
CA ILE A 125 -3.30 -0.77 -11.31
C ILE A 125 -4.63 -0.50 -12.04
N ASP A 126 -4.63 -0.48 -13.37
CA ASP A 126 -5.87 -0.33 -14.16
C ASP A 126 -6.77 -1.56 -14.03
N LYS A 127 -6.20 -2.78 -14.09
CA LYS A 127 -6.95 -4.02 -13.86
C LYS A 127 -7.51 -4.07 -12.45
N LEU A 128 -6.70 -3.71 -11.44
CA LEU A 128 -7.13 -3.64 -10.05
C LEU A 128 -8.31 -2.66 -9.87
N LEU A 129 -8.24 -1.47 -10.47
CA LEU A 129 -9.32 -0.48 -10.39
C LEU A 129 -10.60 -0.98 -11.08
N LYS A 130 -10.49 -1.56 -12.29
CA LYS A 130 -11.64 -2.14 -12.99
C LYS A 130 -12.31 -3.25 -12.16
N PHE A 131 -11.52 -4.11 -11.54
CA PHE A 131 -11.99 -5.17 -10.67
C PHE A 131 -12.76 -4.59 -9.47
N HIS A 132 -12.20 -3.59 -8.77
CA HIS A 132 -12.87 -2.93 -7.65
C HIS A 132 -14.21 -2.32 -8.04
N LEU A 133 -14.24 -1.58 -9.14
CA LEU A 133 -15.46 -0.91 -9.59
C LEU A 133 -16.57 -1.90 -10.01
N LYS A 134 -16.21 -3.11 -10.45
CA LYS A 134 -17.15 -4.15 -10.87
C LYS A 134 -17.92 -4.76 -9.69
N HIS A 135 -17.27 -5.08 -8.59
CA HIS A 135 -17.90 -5.79 -7.46
C HIS A 135 -18.62 -4.87 -6.45
N LYS A 136 -18.39 -3.55 -6.50
CA LYS A 136 -19.08 -2.52 -5.66
C LYS A 136 -18.94 -2.72 -4.14
N LYS A 137 -17.98 -3.53 -3.69
CA LYS A 137 -17.68 -3.71 -2.25
C LYS A 137 -16.83 -2.55 -1.72
N ILE A 138 -16.70 -2.44 -0.40
CA ILE A 138 -16.01 -1.30 0.24
C ILE A 138 -14.51 -1.33 0.00
N ALA A 139 -13.89 -2.51 -0.06
CA ALA A 139 -12.45 -2.61 -0.19
C ALA A 139 -12.03 -3.75 -1.11
N THR A 140 -10.96 -3.51 -1.87
CA THR A 140 -10.17 -4.52 -2.58
C THR A 140 -8.75 -4.46 -2.09
N MET A 141 -8.21 -5.60 -1.70
CA MET A 141 -6.81 -5.75 -1.27
C MET A 141 -6.08 -6.66 -2.23
N THR A 142 -4.90 -6.28 -2.66
CA THR A 142 -4.04 -7.22 -3.39
C THR A 142 -3.46 -8.25 -2.45
N ILE A 143 -3.44 -9.50 -2.91
CA ILE A 143 -2.77 -10.60 -2.24
C ILE A 143 -1.69 -11.18 -3.15
N VAL A 144 -0.62 -11.65 -2.55
CA VAL A 144 0.51 -12.28 -3.25
C VAL A 144 0.99 -13.51 -2.49
N ARG A 145 1.51 -14.48 -3.20
CA ARG A 145 2.24 -15.60 -2.57
C ARG A 145 3.67 -15.16 -2.29
N PRO A 146 4.10 -15.12 -1.02
CA PRO A 146 5.47 -14.74 -0.70
C PRO A 146 6.44 -15.78 -1.26
N PRO A 147 7.64 -15.38 -1.73
CA PRO A 147 8.70 -16.32 -2.04
C PRO A 147 9.11 -17.08 -0.76
N ALA A 148 9.40 -18.35 -0.88
CA ALA A 148 9.97 -19.10 0.23
C ALA A 148 11.32 -18.49 0.61
N ARG A 149 11.55 -18.25 1.90
CA ARG A 149 12.84 -17.74 2.40
C ARG A 149 13.91 -18.82 2.41
N PHE A 150 13.47 -20.08 2.56
CA PHE A 150 14.32 -21.26 2.67
C PHE A 150 13.82 -22.35 1.71
N GLY A 151 14.67 -23.32 1.40
CA GLY A 151 14.27 -24.52 0.69
C GLY A 151 13.23 -25.33 1.49
N ILE A 152 12.32 -25.96 0.77
CA ILE A 152 11.28 -26.82 1.36
C ILE A 152 11.76 -28.26 1.31
N VAL A 153 11.76 -28.93 2.46
CA VAL A 153 12.12 -30.33 2.58
C VAL A 153 10.87 -31.16 2.75
N LYS A 154 10.65 -32.13 1.86
CA LYS A 154 9.61 -33.15 2.02
C LYS A 154 10.23 -34.44 2.50
N PHE A 155 9.68 -35.04 3.54
CA PHE A 155 10.14 -36.32 4.09
C PHE A 155 8.97 -37.29 4.26
N ASN A 156 9.29 -38.59 4.34
CA ASN A 156 8.29 -39.62 4.59
C ASN A 156 8.08 -39.88 6.09
N ASN A 157 7.17 -40.77 6.44
CA ASN A 157 6.88 -41.16 7.83
C ASN A 157 8.10 -41.72 8.60
N LYS A 158 9.13 -42.16 7.91
CA LYS A 158 10.41 -42.61 8.49
C LYS A 158 11.44 -41.49 8.58
N LYS A 159 11.04 -40.22 8.40
CA LYS A 159 11.91 -39.03 8.41
C LYS A 159 13.00 -39.01 7.34
N ILE A 160 12.87 -39.81 6.28
CA ILE A 160 13.80 -39.80 5.15
C ILE A 160 13.39 -38.71 4.18
N ILE A 161 14.34 -37.84 3.83
CA ILE A 161 14.12 -36.72 2.88
C ILE A 161 13.83 -37.35 1.50
N LYS A 162 12.66 -37.07 0.96
CA LYS A 162 12.25 -37.48 -0.39
C LYS A 162 12.47 -36.41 -1.44
N LYS A 163 12.43 -35.13 -1.05
CA LYS A 163 12.57 -34.02 -1.98
C LYS A 163 13.07 -32.80 -1.29
N PHE A 164 14.01 -32.14 -1.90
CA PHE A 164 14.43 -30.77 -1.55
C PHE A 164 14.01 -29.83 -2.70
N GLU A 165 13.21 -28.81 -2.40
CA GLU A 165 12.77 -27.83 -3.38
C GLU A 165 13.31 -26.46 -2.96
N GLU A 166 14.25 -25.94 -3.73
CA GLU A 166 14.83 -24.63 -3.44
C GLU A 166 13.92 -23.51 -3.95
N LYS A 167 13.68 -22.51 -3.07
CA LYS A 167 13.10 -21.19 -3.38
C LYS A 167 11.80 -21.16 -4.22
N LYS A 168 10.97 -22.18 -4.17
CA LYS A 168 9.62 -22.09 -4.74
C LYS A 168 8.73 -21.19 -3.90
N LYS A 169 7.71 -20.57 -4.53
CA LYS A 169 6.66 -19.84 -3.81
C LYS A 169 6.08 -20.75 -2.72
N VAL A 170 5.82 -20.21 -1.54
CA VAL A 170 5.18 -20.97 -0.45
C VAL A 170 3.87 -21.54 -1.00
N SER A 171 3.71 -22.86 -0.90
CA SER A 171 2.54 -23.58 -1.46
C SER A 171 1.24 -23.18 -0.77
N GLU A 172 1.33 -22.71 0.47
CA GLU A 172 0.18 -22.33 1.28
C GLU A 172 0.36 -20.91 1.86
N GLY A 173 -0.77 -20.18 1.89
CA GLY A 173 -0.88 -18.85 2.48
C GLY A 173 -0.65 -17.70 1.51
N TRP A 174 -1.53 -16.72 1.62
CA TRP A 174 -1.47 -15.45 0.93
C TRP A 174 -1.08 -14.34 1.90
N VAL A 175 -0.35 -13.35 1.42
CA VAL A 175 -0.01 -12.17 2.20
C VAL A 175 -0.51 -10.91 1.52
N ASN A 176 -0.75 -9.87 2.30
CA ASN A 176 -1.13 -8.56 1.79
C ASN A 176 -0.03 -8.01 0.87
N GLY A 177 -0.36 -7.81 -0.40
CA GLY A 177 0.53 -7.26 -1.43
C GLY A 177 0.74 -5.76 -1.34
N GLY A 178 0.01 -5.05 -0.47
CA GLY A 178 0.27 -3.65 -0.15
C GLY A 178 -0.45 -2.63 -1.03
N PHE A 179 -1.21 -3.05 -2.02
CA PHE A 179 -2.00 -2.17 -2.89
C PHE A 179 -3.49 -2.37 -2.61
N TRP A 180 -4.19 -1.26 -2.36
CA TRP A 180 -5.59 -1.26 -1.99
C TRP A 180 -6.38 -0.26 -2.78
N ILE A 181 -7.62 -0.61 -3.07
CA ILE A 181 -8.64 0.33 -3.51
C ILE A 181 -9.78 0.27 -2.52
N VAL A 182 -10.22 1.43 -2.07
CA VAL A 182 -11.22 1.54 -1.01
C VAL A 182 -12.22 2.64 -1.31
N ASP A 183 -13.46 2.37 -0.95
CA ASP A 183 -14.54 3.34 -0.95
C ASP A 183 -14.47 4.21 0.31
N TYR A 184 -14.93 5.46 0.23
CA TYR A 184 -15.01 6.38 1.36
C TYR A 184 -15.69 5.75 2.59
N ARG A 185 -16.68 4.86 2.40
CA ARG A 185 -17.38 4.15 3.47
C ARG A 185 -16.45 3.40 4.42
N ILE A 186 -15.23 3.04 4.00
CA ILE A 186 -14.24 2.40 4.88
C ILE A 186 -13.91 3.25 6.11
N LEU A 187 -14.02 4.58 5.99
CA LEU A 187 -13.71 5.52 7.07
C LEU A 187 -14.71 5.41 8.24
N GLU A 188 -15.91 4.90 7.99
CA GLU A 188 -16.93 4.63 9.03
C GLU A 188 -16.54 3.44 9.90
N TYR A 189 -15.87 2.46 9.29
CA TYR A 189 -15.35 1.28 9.97
C TYR A 189 -14.02 1.51 10.69
N MET A 190 -13.30 2.60 10.33
CA MET A 190 -12.08 3.02 10.99
C MET A 190 -12.41 3.83 12.26
N LYS A 191 -13.03 3.23 13.28
CA LYS A 191 -13.37 3.94 14.53
C LYS A 191 -12.10 4.37 15.28
N LYS A 192 -12.13 5.65 15.73
CA LYS A 192 -11.27 6.34 16.72
C LYS A 192 -9.81 5.88 16.82
N ASN A 193 -8.94 6.81 16.48
CA ASN A 193 -7.51 6.92 16.88
C ASN A 193 -6.74 5.62 17.17
N ASN A 194 -5.69 5.38 16.40
CA ASN A 194 -4.66 4.36 16.64
C ASN A 194 -4.93 2.91 16.26
N GLN A 195 -5.95 2.57 15.48
CA GLN A 195 -6.12 1.18 15.08
C GLN A 195 -5.26 0.80 13.88
N LYS A 196 -4.55 -0.34 13.98
CA LYS A 196 -3.96 -1.02 12.82
C LYS A 196 -5.10 -1.45 11.90
N ILE A 197 -5.09 -1.08 10.62
CA ILE A 197 -6.01 -1.62 9.62
C ILE A 197 -6.05 -3.16 9.71
N LYS A 198 -4.90 -3.77 10.02
CA LYS A 198 -4.69 -5.22 9.99
C LYS A 198 -5.51 -6.07 10.98
N LYS A 199 -6.04 -5.54 12.07
CA LYS A 199 -6.61 -6.45 13.08
C LYS A 199 -8.11 -6.31 13.31
N TYR A 200 -8.66 -5.12 13.22
CA TYR A 200 -10.07 -4.88 13.57
C TYR A 200 -10.98 -4.66 12.37
N ASN A 201 -10.48 -3.95 11.35
CA ASN A 201 -11.31 -3.57 10.21
C ASN A 201 -11.47 -4.69 9.18
N TYR A 202 -10.46 -5.55 9.01
CA TYR A 202 -10.56 -6.71 8.10
C TYR A 202 -11.61 -7.69 8.60
N LYS A 203 -11.54 -8.07 9.88
CA LYS A 203 -12.49 -9.00 10.46
C LYS A 203 -13.92 -8.52 10.28
N LYS A 204 -14.18 -7.24 10.55
CA LYS A 204 -15.51 -6.66 10.38
C LYS A 204 -15.94 -6.49 8.93
N LEU A 205 -15.03 -6.15 8.02
CA LEU A 205 -15.33 -6.07 6.57
C LEU A 205 -15.53 -7.46 5.97
N ASP A 206 -14.77 -8.45 6.45
CA ASP A 206 -14.89 -9.85 6.09
C ASP A 206 -16.24 -10.42 6.57
N GLU A 207 -16.55 -10.25 7.85
CA GLU A 207 -17.85 -10.63 8.44
C GLU A 207 -19.04 -10.03 7.67
N LEU A 208 -18.90 -8.83 7.10
CA LEU A 208 -19.92 -8.16 6.31
C LEU A 208 -19.82 -8.45 4.81
N ASN A 209 -18.89 -9.32 4.39
CA ASN A 209 -18.60 -9.60 2.98
C ASN A 209 -18.36 -8.33 2.15
N GLN A 210 -17.59 -7.38 2.70
CA GLN A 210 -17.27 -6.08 2.08
C GLN A 210 -15.79 -5.94 1.70
N LEU A 211 -14.97 -6.96 1.96
CA LEU A 211 -13.57 -7.07 1.53
C LEU A 211 -13.47 -8.09 0.40
N VAL A 212 -12.75 -7.74 -0.63
CA VAL A 212 -12.43 -8.64 -1.75
C VAL A 212 -10.92 -8.61 -1.99
N ASP A 213 -10.35 -9.77 -2.23
CA ASP A 213 -8.96 -9.93 -2.59
C ASP A 213 -8.77 -9.90 -4.12
N TYR A 214 -7.63 -9.41 -4.53
CA TYR A 214 -7.18 -9.41 -5.91
C TYR A 214 -5.82 -10.09 -5.99
N GLU A 215 -5.79 -11.25 -6.62
CA GLU A 215 -4.57 -12.01 -6.82
C GLU A 215 -3.68 -11.32 -7.86
N ASN A 216 -2.44 -10.99 -7.47
CA ASN A 216 -1.42 -10.57 -8.41
C ASN A 216 -0.55 -11.79 -8.75
N THR A 217 -0.73 -12.31 -9.95
CA THR A 217 -0.06 -13.51 -10.48
C THR A 217 1.20 -13.18 -11.28
N GLY A 218 1.63 -11.90 -11.29
CA GLY A 218 2.80 -11.43 -12.03
C GLY A 218 4.13 -12.01 -11.58
#